data_d43b8e3074e00178f256d4cb7f2b2017
#
_entry.id   d43b8e3074e00178f256d4cb7f2b2017
#
_cell.length_a   1.000
_cell.length_b   1.000
_cell.length_c   1.000
_cell.angle_alpha   90.00
_cell.angle_beta   90.00
_cell.angle_gamma   90.00
#
_symmetry.space_group_name_H-M   'P 1'
#
loop_
_entity.id
_entity.type
_entity.pdbx_description
1 polymer ?
#
loop_
_entity_poly.entity_id
_entity_poly.type
_entity_poly.pdbx_seq_one_letter_code
_entity_poly.pdbx_strand_id
1 'polypeptide(L)'
;WRDACAATRDGRYRKPMSEPVLPSPEQLQRRLQELLRTTFAAPGNSKEPPDQPVETGTTVPQAIRDFELVPREVKAHLDRFVIKQDDAKKVLGIAVCDHYNNARAMASRDAAAPPLEYAKQNVLIAGPTGVGKTYLVKHVAELIGVPFVKADATKFSETGYVGGDVEDLVRELVQKADGNVALAQYGIIYIDEIDKIATASETIGRDVSGRGVQTTLLKLMEETEVALRGGNDLQSQIQAALEFQKRGKVARESINTRHILFIVSGAFDKLADVVSRRLKKTRIGFGADPAVPPASTAELLTLADTRDFVDYGLEPEFIGRLPVRVVCSSLAEGDLYDILKQSEGSLIRQYERAFGSYGIEAVFSDDALRRIASLAVKENTGARGLMTVCERLLREFKYNLPGTPVRTLEVTPAVLEDSAGAIERLLQAGEEEARQAQQLVIEQFAERFGEQHGLRFVFPPESVEAILRKACEKNIPARDLCEGLFKDYQFGLGLIHRNSGQTEFVIPPEAVESPDRVLSQWVVASHRTNDTPDENP
;
A
#
# COMPACT_ATOMS: atom_id res chain seq x y z
N TRP A 1 -9.43 8.07 34.89
CA TRP A 1 -9.70 9.47 35.26
C TRP A 1 -11.03 9.87 34.69
N ARG A 2 -11.97 10.02 35.65
CA ARG A 2 -13.34 10.50 35.49
C ARG A 2 -13.34 12.01 35.57
N ASP A 3 -14.41 12.56 34.97
CA ASP A 3 -14.97 13.89 35.17
C ASP A 3 -14.25 15.09 34.52
N ALA A 4 -14.84 15.52 33.39
CA ALA A 4 -15.30 16.89 33.19
C ALA A 4 -15.77 17.10 31.74
N CYS A 5 -17.06 17.18 31.55
CA CYS A 5 -17.74 18.26 30.85
C CYS A 5 -19.24 18.00 30.86
N ALA A 6 -19.91 18.77 31.69
CA ALA A 6 -21.35 18.83 31.77
C ALA A 6 -21.87 20.01 30.94
N ALA A 7 -23.13 19.84 30.53
CA ALA A 7 -24.14 20.84 30.24
C ALA A 7 -24.19 21.46 28.85
N THR A 8 -25.16 20.94 28.06
CA THR A 8 -26.15 21.82 27.40
C THR A 8 -27.56 21.24 27.57
N ARG A 9 -28.43 22.08 28.02
CA ARG A 9 -29.87 21.88 28.19
C ARG A 9 -30.54 21.68 26.84
N ASP A 10 -31.26 20.58 26.65
CA ASP A 10 -32.61 20.66 26.11
C ASP A 10 -33.36 19.36 26.45
N GLY A 11 -34.44 19.52 27.20
CA GLY A 11 -35.26 18.42 27.67
C GLY A 11 -36.15 17.87 26.57
N ARG A 12 -35.89 16.66 26.12
CA ARG A 12 -36.89 15.75 25.57
C ARG A 12 -36.56 14.33 26.04
N TYR A 13 -37.43 13.82 26.90
CA TYR A 13 -37.47 12.43 27.32
C TYR A 13 -37.53 11.50 26.09
N ARG A 14 -36.48 10.76 25.83
CA ARG A 14 -36.55 9.57 24.97
C ARG A 14 -36.96 8.38 25.82
N LYS A 15 -38.08 7.75 25.45
CA LYS A 15 -38.51 6.44 25.95
C LYS A 15 -37.36 5.42 25.79
N PRO A 16 -37.20 4.47 26.72
CA PRO A 16 -36.25 3.39 26.56
C PRO A 16 -36.65 2.54 25.35
N MET A 17 -35.67 2.29 24.46
CA MET A 17 -35.80 1.32 23.37
C MET A 17 -35.95 -0.07 23.99
N SER A 18 -37.07 -0.72 23.76
CA SER A 18 -37.33 -2.12 24.07
C SER A 18 -36.31 -2.97 23.30
N GLU A 19 -35.66 -3.91 23.98
CA GLU A 19 -34.83 -4.96 23.35
C GLU A 19 -35.59 -5.66 22.23
N PRO A 20 -34.94 -6.01 21.10
CA PRO A 20 -35.58 -6.77 20.04
C PRO A 20 -35.87 -8.17 20.54
N VAL A 21 -37.13 -8.46 20.80
CA VAL A 21 -37.60 -9.81 21.11
C VAL A 21 -37.44 -10.65 19.85
N LEU A 22 -36.57 -11.64 19.89
CA LEU A 22 -36.40 -12.62 18.82
C LEU A 22 -37.75 -13.33 18.59
N PRO A 23 -38.23 -13.40 17.35
CA PRO A 23 -39.52 -14.05 17.06
C PRO A 23 -39.44 -15.55 17.38
N SER A 24 -40.53 -16.09 17.94
CA SER A 24 -40.62 -17.50 18.27
C SER A 24 -40.52 -18.39 17.01
N PRO A 25 -40.04 -19.64 17.14
CA PRO A 25 -39.91 -20.56 16.01
C PRO A 25 -41.21 -20.71 15.20
N GLU A 26 -42.38 -20.61 15.85
CA GLU A 26 -43.69 -20.65 15.20
C GLU A 26 -44.00 -19.37 14.40
N GLN A 27 -43.56 -18.21 14.85
CA GLN A 27 -43.69 -16.95 14.13
C GLN A 27 -42.74 -16.89 12.92
N LEU A 28 -41.57 -17.48 13.02
CA LEU A 28 -40.65 -17.65 11.89
C LEU A 28 -41.24 -18.59 10.83
N GLN A 29 -41.86 -19.71 11.24
CA GLN A 29 -42.52 -20.62 10.31
C GLN A 29 -43.73 -19.97 9.60
N ARG A 30 -44.55 -19.18 10.30
CA ARG A 30 -45.66 -18.45 9.68
C ARG A 30 -45.20 -17.38 8.69
N ARG A 31 -44.15 -16.61 9.02
CA ARG A 31 -43.56 -15.66 8.08
C ARG A 31 -42.94 -16.33 6.87
N LEU A 32 -42.32 -17.48 7.05
CA LEU A 32 -41.76 -18.27 5.95
C LEU A 32 -42.87 -18.80 5.03
N GLN A 33 -43.99 -19.28 5.61
CA GLN A 33 -45.18 -19.72 4.84
C GLN A 33 -45.90 -18.57 4.11
N GLU A 34 -45.97 -17.37 4.71
CA GLU A 34 -46.51 -16.18 4.05
C GLU A 34 -45.60 -15.68 2.90
N LEU A 35 -44.27 -15.65 3.10
CA LEU A 35 -43.31 -15.34 2.05
C LEU A 35 -43.40 -16.35 0.89
N LEU A 36 -43.53 -17.63 1.18
CA LEU A 36 -43.75 -18.65 0.17
C LEU A 36 -45.05 -18.48 -0.57
N ARG A 37 -46.14 -18.11 0.10
CA ARG A 37 -47.46 -17.85 -0.53
C ARG A 37 -47.45 -16.59 -1.40
N THR A 38 -46.79 -15.51 -0.99
CA THR A 38 -46.76 -14.26 -1.78
C THR A 38 -45.80 -14.37 -2.98
N THR A 39 -44.82 -15.23 -2.92
CA THR A 39 -43.89 -15.47 -4.04
C THR A 39 -44.49 -16.44 -5.10
N PHE A 40 -45.48 -17.26 -4.72
CA PHE A 40 -46.09 -18.27 -5.60
C PHE A 40 -47.44 -17.90 -6.16
N ALA A 41 -47.97 -16.69 -5.92
CA ALA A 41 -49.24 -16.22 -6.44
C ALA A 41 -49.06 -15.15 -7.51
N ALA A 42 -48.71 -15.54 -8.72
CA ALA A 42 -48.99 -14.75 -9.93
C ALA A 42 -49.17 -15.68 -11.15
N PRO A 43 -50.35 -15.76 -11.73
CA PRO A 43 -50.51 -16.31 -13.07
C PRO A 43 -50.39 -15.17 -14.07
N GLY A 44 -49.46 -15.21 -14.95
CA GLY A 44 -49.31 -14.19 -15.96
C GLY A 44 -48.44 -14.67 -17.14
N ASN A 45 -49.11 -15.18 -18.15
CA ASN A 45 -48.65 -15.42 -19.52
C ASN A 45 -47.66 -14.36 -19.98
N SER A 46 -46.39 -14.71 -20.08
CA SER A 46 -45.42 -14.04 -20.94
C SER A 46 -44.62 -15.11 -21.70
N LYS A 47 -44.76 -15.06 -23.02
CA LYS A 47 -44.06 -15.90 -23.97
C LYS A 47 -42.54 -15.79 -23.66
N GLU A 48 -41.96 -16.89 -23.22
CA GLU A 48 -40.52 -17.04 -23.13
C GLU A 48 -39.91 -16.89 -24.53
N PRO A 49 -38.81 -16.12 -24.68
CA PRO A 49 -37.98 -16.23 -25.87
C PRO A 49 -37.37 -17.64 -25.92
N PRO A 50 -37.12 -18.20 -27.12
CA PRO A 50 -36.59 -19.55 -27.24
C PRO A 50 -35.29 -19.71 -26.49
N ASP A 51 -35.22 -20.82 -25.76
CA ASP A 51 -34.10 -21.34 -25.02
C ASP A 51 -32.85 -21.32 -25.92
N GLN A 52 -32.05 -20.28 -25.78
CA GLN A 52 -30.69 -20.33 -26.31
C GLN A 52 -29.90 -21.21 -25.33
N PRO A 53 -29.29 -22.28 -25.77
CA PRO A 53 -28.36 -23.02 -24.94
C PRO A 53 -27.31 -22.02 -24.51
N VAL A 54 -27.14 -21.84 -23.18
CA VAL A 54 -25.99 -21.16 -22.63
C VAL A 54 -24.79 -22.00 -23.06
N GLU A 55 -24.22 -21.65 -24.21
CA GLU A 55 -22.94 -22.13 -24.61
C GLU A 55 -21.95 -21.76 -23.50
N THR A 56 -21.59 -22.72 -22.68
CA THR A 56 -20.37 -22.71 -21.88
C THR A 56 -19.16 -22.75 -22.80
N GLY A 57 -19.19 -21.96 -23.85
CA GLY A 57 -18.04 -21.68 -24.69
C GLY A 57 -17.13 -20.78 -23.87
N THR A 58 -16.09 -21.35 -23.30
CA THR A 58 -14.97 -20.67 -22.67
C THR A 58 -14.35 -19.70 -23.66
N THR A 59 -14.95 -18.52 -23.76
CA THR A 59 -14.39 -17.45 -24.58
C THR A 59 -13.10 -17.01 -23.89
N VAL A 60 -11.96 -17.38 -24.49
CA VAL A 60 -10.65 -16.99 -23.97
C VAL A 60 -10.61 -15.47 -23.78
N PRO A 61 -10.21 -14.96 -22.61
CA PRO A 61 -10.14 -13.53 -22.35
C PRO A 61 -9.28 -12.80 -23.37
N GLN A 62 -9.64 -11.58 -23.69
CA GLN A 62 -8.92 -10.77 -24.68
C GLN A 62 -7.45 -10.58 -24.26
N ALA A 63 -7.16 -10.36 -23.00
CA ALA A 63 -5.79 -10.23 -22.47
C ALA A 63 -4.90 -11.45 -22.79
N ILE A 64 -5.48 -12.65 -22.88
CA ILE A 64 -4.75 -13.87 -23.22
C ILE A 64 -4.61 -14.03 -24.75
N ARG A 65 -5.63 -13.65 -25.50
CA ARG A 65 -5.58 -13.68 -26.98
C ARG A 65 -4.56 -12.70 -27.52
N ASP A 66 -4.46 -11.54 -26.92
CA ASP A 66 -3.57 -10.43 -27.31
C ASP A 66 -2.21 -10.51 -26.60
N PHE A 67 -1.91 -11.64 -25.93
CA PHE A 67 -0.63 -11.81 -25.23
C PHE A 67 0.53 -11.92 -26.24
N GLU A 68 1.42 -10.92 -26.25
CA GLU A 68 2.58 -10.85 -27.16
C GLU A 68 3.91 -10.60 -26.42
N LEU A 69 3.88 -10.56 -25.08
CA LEU A 69 5.06 -10.27 -24.28
C LEU A 69 6.17 -11.31 -24.52
N VAL A 70 7.40 -10.83 -24.60
CA VAL A 70 8.58 -11.67 -24.64
C VAL A 70 9.31 -11.66 -23.30
N PRO A 71 10.10 -12.72 -22.96
CA PRO A 71 10.76 -12.83 -21.65
C PRO A 71 11.63 -11.63 -21.27
N ARG A 72 12.23 -10.95 -22.25
CA ARG A 72 13.04 -9.76 -22.02
C ARG A 72 12.22 -8.55 -21.56
N GLU A 73 11.03 -8.39 -22.09
CA GLU A 73 10.11 -7.30 -21.68
C GLU A 73 9.58 -7.54 -20.27
N VAL A 74 9.22 -8.79 -19.94
CA VAL A 74 8.85 -9.17 -18.58
C VAL A 74 10.00 -8.87 -17.62
N LYS A 75 11.23 -9.25 -17.95
CA LYS A 75 12.41 -8.93 -17.13
C LYS A 75 12.60 -7.42 -17.00
N ALA A 76 12.54 -6.66 -18.08
CA ALA A 76 12.72 -5.21 -18.06
C ALA A 76 11.65 -4.52 -17.19
N HIS A 77 10.39 -5.00 -17.21
CA HIS A 77 9.36 -4.52 -16.32
C HIS A 77 9.72 -4.81 -14.85
N LEU A 78 10.14 -6.03 -14.54
CA LEU A 78 10.52 -6.44 -13.19
C LEU A 78 11.74 -5.68 -12.67
N ASP A 79 12.68 -5.30 -13.55
CA ASP A 79 13.88 -4.52 -13.18
C ASP A 79 13.54 -3.13 -12.61
N ARG A 80 12.38 -2.57 -12.96
CA ARG A 80 11.90 -1.29 -12.41
C ARG A 80 11.49 -1.38 -10.94
N PHE A 81 11.03 -2.54 -10.50
CA PHE A 81 10.45 -2.75 -9.17
C PHE A 81 11.38 -3.52 -8.23
N VAL A 82 12.07 -4.53 -8.75
CA VAL A 82 12.88 -5.46 -7.95
C VAL A 82 14.35 -5.30 -8.30
N ILE A 83 15.14 -4.96 -7.32
CA ILE A 83 16.60 -4.86 -7.45
C ILE A 83 17.21 -6.24 -7.33
N LYS A 84 18.31 -6.51 -8.06
CA LYS A 84 18.98 -7.82 -8.10
C LYS A 84 18.06 -8.91 -8.66
N GLN A 85 18.26 -10.16 -8.30
CA GLN A 85 17.44 -11.33 -8.64
C GLN A 85 17.35 -11.58 -10.17
N ASP A 86 18.41 -11.31 -10.92
CA ASP A 86 18.41 -11.37 -12.38
C ASP A 86 18.01 -12.74 -12.94
N ASP A 87 18.49 -13.82 -12.33
CA ASP A 87 18.17 -15.18 -12.76
C ASP A 87 16.72 -15.53 -12.46
N ALA A 88 16.21 -15.10 -11.30
CA ALA A 88 14.80 -15.30 -10.97
C ALA A 88 13.88 -14.55 -11.95
N LYS A 89 14.21 -13.33 -12.32
CA LYS A 89 13.46 -12.54 -13.31
C LYS A 89 13.48 -13.17 -14.69
N LYS A 90 14.65 -13.69 -15.14
CA LYS A 90 14.77 -14.38 -16.42
C LYS A 90 13.94 -15.65 -16.46
N VAL A 91 14.11 -16.52 -15.45
CA VAL A 91 13.43 -17.81 -15.38
C VAL A 91 11.91 -17.62 -15.28
N LEU A 92 11.47 -16.67 -14.42
CA LEU A 92 10.05 -16.35 -14.27
C LEU A 92 9.48 -15.75 -15.56
N GLY A 93 10.22 -14.86 -16.24
CA GLY A 93 9.82 -14.31 -17.52
C GLY A 93 9.63 -15.37 -18.60
N ILE A 94 10.55 -16.36 -18.68
CA ILE A 94 10.45 -17.49 -19.61
C ILE A 94 9.21 -18.33 -19.27
N ALA A 95 9.07 -18.80 -18.01
CA ALA A 95 8.00 -19.67 -17.60
C ALA A 95 6.61 -19.06 -17.85
N VAL A 96 6.48 -17.76 -17.57
CA VAL A 96 5.23 -17.01 -17.78
C VAL A 96 4.92 -16.85 -19.27
N CYS A 97 5.90 -16.46 -20.08
CA CYS A 97 5.70 -16.32 -21.52
C CYS A 97 5.35 -17.67 -22.19
N ASP A 98 6.02 -18.74 -21.80
CA ASP A 98 5.72 -20.07 -22.29
C ASP A 98 4.31 -20.54 -21.91
N HIS A 99 3.90 -20.27 -20.66
CA HIS A 99 2.57 -20.60 -20.16
C HIS A 99 1.47 -19.89 -20.95
N TYR A 100 1.53 -18.56 -21.09
CA TYR A 100 0.48 -17.79 -21.77
C TYR A 100 0.51 -17.92 -23.29
N ASN A 101 1.69 -18.07 -23.90
CA ASN A 101 1.79 -18.40 -25.33
C ASN A 101 1.15 -19.76 -25.64
N ASN A 102 1.35 -20.76 -24.78
CA ASN A 102 0.68 -22.05 -24.92
C ASN A 102 -0.84 -21.94 -24.74
N ALA A 103 -1.29 -21.19 -23.74
CA ALA A 103 -2.72 -20.90 -23.52
C ALA A 103 -3.35 -20.21 -24.74
N ARG A 104 -2.67 -19.21 -25.34
CA ARG A 104 -3.08 -18.54 -26.57
C ARG A 104 -3.14 -19.49 -27.75
N ALA A 105 -2.12 -20.33 -27.93
CA ALA A 105 -2.06 -21.31 -29.01
C ALA A 105 -3.18 -22.36 -28.94
N MET A 106 -3.54 -22.77 -27.72
CA MET A 106 -4.69 -23.66 -27.49
C MET A 106 -6.02 -22.98 -27.82
N ALA A 107 -6.15 -21.69 -27.51
CA ALA A 107 -7.35 -20.91 -27.79
C ALA A 107 -7.63 -20.68 -29.28
N SER A 108 -6.58 -20.52 -30.09
CA SER A 108 -6.68 -20.24 -31.52
C SER A 108 -6.76 -21.49 -32.40
N ARG A 109 -6.91 -22.64 -31.79
CA ARG A 109 -6.78 -23.92 -32.47
C ARG A 109 -8.09 -24.42 -33.08
N ASP A 110 -8.02 -25.02 -34.29
CA ASP A 110 -9.11 -25.78 -34.89
C ASP A 110 -9.43 -27.03 -34.06
N ALA A 111 -10.71 -27.27 -33.77
CA ALA A 111 -11.17 -28.44 -33.04
C ALA A 111 -10.76 -29.79 -33.65
N ALA A 112 -10.39 -29.81 -34.95
CA ALA A 112 -9.95 -31.00 -35.68
C ALA A 112 -8.45 -31.32 -35.52
N ALA A 113 -7.66 -30.43 -34.92
CA ALA A 113 -6.23 -30.65 -34.78
C ALA A 113 -5.90 -31.60 -33.60
N PRO A 114 -4.86 -32.48 -33.65
CA PRO A 114 -4.53 -33.41 -32.59
C PRO A 114 -4.15 -32.66 -31.28
N PRO A 115 -4.46 -33.18 -30.07
CA PRO A 115 -4.19 -32.50 -28.82
C PRO A 115 -2.70 -32.16 -28.65
N LEU A 116 -2.39 -30.92 -28.28
CA LEU A 116 -1.03 -30.51 -27.95
C LEU A 116 -0.77 -30.90 -26.50
N GLU A 117 0.14 -31.81 -26.28
CA GLU A 117 0.60 -32.11 -24.92
C GLU A 117 1.49 -30.96 -24.44
N TYR A 118 1.10 -30.35 -23.34
CA TYR A 118 1.84 -29.28 -22.68
C TYR A 118 2.00 -29.57 -21.20
N ALA A 119 3.25 -29.61 -20.76
CA ALA A 119 3.57 -29.71 -19.36
C ALA A 119 3.51 -28.31 -18.71
N LYS A 120 2.60 -28.12 -17.75
CA LYS A 120 2.43 -26.85 -17.04
C LYS A 120 3.74 -26.43 -16.37
N GLN A 121 4.18 -25.19 -16.59
CA GLN A 121 5.43 -24.62 -16.10
C GLN A 121 5.26 -24.02 -14.68
N ASN A 122 4.75 -24.81 -13.72
CA ASN A 122 4.68 -24.33 -12.34
C ASN A 122 6.08 -24.02 -11.80
N VAL A 123 6.20 -22.95 -10.99
CA VAL A 123 7.48 -22.40 -10.56
C VAL A 123 7.68 -22.58 -9.05
N LEU A 124 8.89 -22.98 -8.68
CA LEU A 124 9.35 -22.96 -7.28
C LEU A 124 10.43 -21.89 -7.14
N ILE A 125 10.21 -20.95 -6.21
CA ILE A 125 11.14 -19.87 -5.88
C ILE A 125 11.70 -20.13 -4.47
N ALA A 126 12.97 -20.52 -4.40
CA ALA A 126 13.67 -20.67 -3.13
C ALA A 126 14.49 -19.42 -2.78
N GLY A 127 14.73 -19.18 -1.51
CA GLY A 127 15.63 -18.11 -1.07
C GLY A 127 15.17 -17.38 0.18
N PRO A 128 16.05 -16.59 0.81
CA PRO A 128 15.81 -15.96 2.10
C PRO A 128 14.52 -15.12 2.16
N THR A 129 14.07 -14.87 3.38
CA THR A 129 12.93 -13.96 3.60
C THR A 129 13.30 -12.51 3.25
N GLY A 130 12.35 -11.76 2.70
CA GLY A 130 12.54 -10.33 2.42
C GLY A 130 13.37 -10.01 1.17
N VAL A 131 13.65 -10.97 0.28
CA VAL A 131 14.40 -10.74 -0.97
C VAL A 131 13.52 -10.37 -2.18
N GLY A 132 12.20 -10.25 -1.99
CA GLY A 132 11.29 -9.81 -3.04
C GLY A 132 10.52 -10.92 -3.76
N LYS A 133 10.53 -12.19 -3.29
CA LYS A 133 9.84 -13.32 -3.95
C LYS A 133 8.37 -13.02 -4.28
N THR A 134 7.57 -12.65 -3.28
CA THR A 134 6.15 -12.28 -3.47
C THR A 134 6.00 -11.07 -4.40
N TYR A 135 6.90 -10.11 -4.29
CA TYR A 135 6.85 -8.86 -5.04
C TYR A 135 7.09 -9.10 -6.54
N LEU A 136 8.02 -10.00 -6.88
CA LEU A 136 8.25 -10.46 -8.26
C LEU A 136 6.97 -11.00 -8.88
N VAL A 137 6.31 -11.95 -8.21
CA VAL A 137 5.13 -12.62 -8.77
C VAL A 137 3.95 -11.68 -8.91
N LYS A 138 3.77 -10.78 -7.92
CA LYS A 138 2.71 -9.77 -7.97
C LYS A 138 2.85 -8.88 -9.22
N HIS A 139 4.05 -8.35 -9.48
CA HIS A 139 4.28 -7.48 -10.64
C HIS A 139 4.19 -8.22 -11.98
N VAL A 140 4.48 -9.52 -12.00
CA VAL A 140 4.20 -10.34 -13.18
C VAL A 140 2.70 -10.42 -13.46
N ALA A 141 1.90 -10.71 -12.45
CA ALA A 141 0.45 -10.82 -12.60
C ALA A 141 -0.18 -9.47 -13.04
N GLU A 142 0.28 -8.36 -12.44
CA GLU A 142 -0.12 -7.00 -12.81
C GLU A 142 0.23 -6.67 -14.29
N LEU A 143 1.43 -7.04 -14.73
CA LEU A 143 1.87 -6.80 -16.11
C LEU A 143 1.00 -7.54 -17.13
N ILE A 144 0.62 -8.79 -16.83
CA ILE A 144 -0.19 -9.61 -17.73
C ILE A 144 -1.67 -9.22 -17.67
N GLY A 145 -2.11 -8.62 -16.57
CA GLY A 145 -3.51 -8.25 -16.34
C GLY A 145 -4.40 -9.44 -15.97
N VAL A 146 -3.86 -10.43 -15.25
CA VAL A 146 -4.60 -11.60 -14.77
C VAL A 146 -4.85 -11.56 -13.27
N PRO A 147 -5.92 -12.23 -12.79
CA PRO A 147 -6.20 -12.31 -11.36
C PRO A 147 -5.04 -12.98 -10.60
N PHE A 148 -4.76 -12.45 -9.42
CA PHE A 148 -3.67 -12.93 -8.57
C PHE A 148 -4.16 -13.20 -7.16
N VAL A 149 -3.94 -14.43 -6.67
CA VAL A 149 -4.19 -14.83 -5.29
C VAL A 149 -2.87 -15.17 -4.61
N LYS A 150 -2.71 -14.67 -3.39
CA LYS A 150 -1.59 -15.00 -2.51
C LYS A 150 -2.09 -15.75 -1.30
N ALA A 151 -1.50 -16.91 -1.04
CA ALA A 151 -1.74 -17.69 0.16
C ALA A 151 -0.45 -18.05 0.90
N ASP A 152 -0.62 -18.54 2.12
CA ASP A 152 0.42 -19.09 2.96
C ASP A 152 0.12 -20.58 3.17
N ALA A 153 1.08 -21.43 2.84
CA ALA A 153 0.92 -22.88 2.92
C ALA A 153 0.56 -23.39 4.32
N THR A 154 0.95 -22.66 5.38
CA THR A 154 0.69 -23.04 6.77
C THR A 154 -0.76 -22.87 7.21
N LYS A 155 -1.57 -22.16 6.41
CA LYS A 155 -3.00 -21.95 6.71
C LYS A 155 -3.90 -23.10 6.29
N PHE A 156 -3.38 -24.05 5.52
CA PHE A 156 -4.16 -25.18 5.01
C PHE A 156 -4.05 -26.40 5.92
N SER A 157 -5.12 -27.18 5.95
CA SER A 157 -5.16 -28.50 6.56
C SER A 157 -5.80 -29.51 5.64
N GLU A 158 -5.44 -30.80 5.79
CA GLU A 158 -5.93 -31.90 4.95
C GLU A 158 -7.46 -32.03 4.95
N THR A 159 -8.11 -31.72 6.06
CA THR A 159 -9.55 -31.98 6.27
C THR A 159 -10.42 -30.73 6.29
N GLY A 160 -9.86 -29.52 6.14
CA GLY A 160 -10.63 -28.27 6.23
C GLY A 160 -11.27 -28.00 7.61
N TYR A 161 -11.10 -28.91 8.59
CA TYR A 161 -11.76 -28.83 9.90
C TYR A 161 -11.08 -27.84 10.86
N VAL A 162 -9.78 -27.61 10.69
CA VAL A 162 -8.96 -26.67 11.51
C VAL A 162 -8.11 -25.76 10.63
N GLY A 163 -8.46 -25.56 9.37
CA GLY A 163 -7.75 -24.69 8.43
C GLY A 163 -8.58 -24.48 7.17
N GLY A 164 -8.14 -23.56 6.30
CA GLY A 164 -8.77 -23.35 5.00
C GLY A 164 -8.63 -24.57 4.08
N ASP A 165 -9.61 -24.77 3.22
CA ASP A 165 -9.50 -25.73 2.12
C ASP A 165 -8.59 -25.15 1.03
N VAL A 166 -7.73 -25.96 0.46
CA VAL A 166 -6.84 -25.54 -0.66
C VAL A 166 -7.67 -25.14 -1.89
N GLU A 167 -8.85 -25.71 -2.09
CA GLU A 167 -9.77 -25.33 -3.17
C GLU A 167 -10.29 -23.91 -3.02
N ASP A 168 -10.31 -23.35 -1.80
CA ASP A 168 -10.73 -21.95 -1.57
C ASP A 168 -9.82 -20.95 -2.30
N LEU A 169 -8.56 -21.32 -2.60
CA LEU A 169 -7.67 -20.51 -3.44
C LEU A 169 -8.24 -20.26 -4.84
N VAL A 170 -8.84 -21.28 -5.42
CA VAL A 170 -9.44 -21.19 -6.75
C VAL A 170 -10.73 -20.39 -6.69
N ARG A 171 -11.51 -20.53 -5.61
CA ARG A 171 -12.72 -19.72 -5.35
C ARG A 171 -12.36 -18.25 -5.13
N GLU A 172 -11.30 -17.97 -4.37
CA GLU A 172 -10.78 -16.61 -4.18
C GLU A 172 -10.29 -16.00 -5.50
N LEU A 173 -9.67 -16.82 -6.39
CA LEU A 173 -9.23 -16.35 -7.70
C LEU A 173 -10.40 -15.88 -8.57
N VAL A 174 -11.55 -16.57 -8.51
CA VAL A 174 -12.77 -16.15 -9.19
C VAL A 174 -13.32 -14.84 -8.57
N GLN A 175 -13.26 -14.67 -7.26
CA GLN A 175 -13.65 -13.42 -6.62
C GLN A 175 -12.74 -12.25 -7.04
N LYS A 176 -11.42 -12.47 -7.16
CA LYS A 176 -10.46 -11.48 -7.66
C LYS A 176 -10.65 -11.13 -9.14
N ALA A 177 -11.33 -12.00 -9.88
CA ALA A 177 -11.75 -11.78 -11.26
C ALA A 177 -13.15 -11.17 -11.37
N ASP A 178 -13.71 -10.61 -10.27
CA ASP A 178 -15.08 -10.06 -10.21
C ASP A 178 -16.16 -11.06 -10.69
N GLY A 179 -15.97 -12.34 -10.40
CA GLY A 179 -16.86 -13.42 -10.82
C GLY A 179 -16.65 -13.91 -12.26
N ASN A 180 -15.69 -13.35 -12.98
CA ASN A 180 -15.39 -13.78 -14.34
C ASN A 180 -14.58 -15.10 -14.33
N VAL A 181 -15.28 -16.23 -14.41
CA VAL A 181 -14.68 -17.58 -14.38
C VAL A 181 -13.73 -17.78 -15.56
N ALA A 182 -14.06 -17.26 -16.74
CA ALA A 182 -13.21 -17.38 -17.92
C ALA A 182 -11.85 -16.70 -17.73
N LEU A 183 -11.81 -15.53 -17.07
CA LEU A 183 -10.57 -14.84 -16.72
C LEU A 183 -9.83 -15.54 -15.59
N ALA A 184 -10.55 -16.02 -14.57
CA ALA A 184 -9.97 -16.72 -13.43
C ALA A 184 -9.21 -17.99 -13.82
N GLN A 185 -9.64 -18.71 -14.86
CA GLN A 185 -8.94 -19.89 -15.39
C GLN A 185 -7.50 -19.61 -15.86
N TYR A 186 -7.17 -18.35 -16.15
CA TYR A 186 -5.82 -17.91 -16.57
C TYR A 186 -5.08 -17.13 -15.46
N GLY A 187 -5.56 -17.19 -14.25
CA GLY A 187 -4.96 -16.48 -13.12
C GLY A 187 -3.68 -17.12 -12.59
N ILE A 188 -3.06 -16.43 -11.65
CA ILE A 188 -1.85 -16.88 -10.95
C ILE A 188 -2.18 -17.11 -9.47
N ILE A 189 -1.89 -18.33 -8.97
CA ILE A 189 -1.93 -18.66 -7.55
C ILE A 189 -0.51 -18.72 -7.02
N TYR A 190 -0.19 -17.86 -6.06
CA TYR A 190 1.09 -17.82 -5.40
C TYR A 190 0.97 -18.33 -3.96
N ILE A 191 1.75 -19.36 -3.63
CA ILE A 191 1.76 -19.99 -2.32
C ILE A 191 3.11 -19.76 -1.66
N ASP A 192 3.11 -18.98 -0.57
CA ASP A 192 4.32 -18.69 0.21
C ASP A 192 4.51 -19.74 1.31
N GLU A 193 5.72 -19.83 1.85
CA GLU A 193 6.10 -20.71 2.96
C GLU A 193 5.88 -22.22 2.69
N ILE A 194 6.03 -22.64 1.42
CA ILE A 194 5.83 -24.04 1.04
C ILE A 194 6.80 -25.01 1.76
N ASP A 195 7.96 -24.51 2.16
CA ASP A 195 8.95 -25.28 2.93
C ASP A 195 8.45 -25.69 4.32
N LYS A 196 7.41 -25.04 4.84
CA LYS A 196 6.83 -25.33 6.17
C LYS A 196 5.90 -26.55 6.17
N ILE A 197 5.39 -26.95 4.99
CA ILE A 197 4.59 -28.18 4.87
C ILE A 197 5.44 -29.42 4.54
N ALA A 198 6.78 -29.26 4.45
CA ALA A 198 7.68 -30.38 4.32
C ALA A 198 7.69 -31.21 5.62
N THR A 199 7.45 -32.51 5.48
CA THR A 199 7.36 -33.43 6.61
C THR A 199 8.71 -34.13 6.78
N ALA A 200 9.34 -33.95 7.96
CA ALA A 200 10.58 -34.66 8.24
C ALA A 200 10.33 -36.20 8.29
N SER A 201 11.11 -36.93 7.52
CA SER A 201 10.98 -38.39 7.35
C SER A 201 11.21 -39.23 8.64
N GLU A 202 11.58 -38.60 9.76
CA GLU A 202 11.92 -39.31 11.02
C GLU A 202 10.86 -39.17 12.13
N THR A 203 9.74 -38.52 11.91
CA THR A 203 8.71 -38.40 12.95
C THR A 203 7.85 -39.65 12.97
N ILE A 204 8.10 -40.51 13.93
CA ILE A 204 7.26 -41.67 14.27
C ILE A 204 5.97 -41.12 14.91
N GLY A 205 5.08 -40.65 14.10
CA GLY A 205 3.78 -40.13 14.48
C GLY A 205 3.07 -39.67 13.25
N ARG A 206 1.77 -39.90 13.16
CA ARG A 206 0.93 -39.52 12.04
C ARG A 206 0.94 -37.99 11.90
N ASP A 207 1.95 -37.43 11.23
CA ASP A 207 1.93 -36.01 10.83
C ASP A 207 1.02 -35.87 9.62
N VAL A 208 -0.27 -35.74 9.91
CA VAL A 208 -1.39 -35.84 8.97
C VAL A 208 -1.56 -34.51 8.22
N SER A 209 -0.92 -33.40 8.70
CA SER A 209 -1.24 -32.07 8.16
C SER A 209 -0.43 -31.70 6.91
N GLY A 210 0.89 -31.82 6.91
CA GLY A 210 1.74 -31.36 5.81
C GLY A 210 1.62 -32.20 4.54
N ARG A 211 1.58 -33.52 4.66
CA ARG A 211 1.48 -34.45 3.52
C ARG A 211 0.14 -34.37 2.81
N GLY A 212 -0.96 -34.24 3.56
CA GLY A 212 -2.30 -34.09 3.00
C GLY A 212 -2.44 -32.80 2.20
N VAL A 213 -1.88 -31.68 2.71
CA VAL A 213 -1.85 -30.40 1.99
C VAL A 213 -1.07 -30.51 0.68
N GLN A 214 0.11 -31.19 0.67
CA GLN A 214 0.87 -31.43 -0.55
C GLN A 214 0.05 -32.25 -1.58
N THR A 215 -0.67 -33.27 -1.13
CA THR A 215 -1.52 -34.10 -2.00
C THR A 215 -2.69 -33.31 -2.60
N THR A 216 -3.32 -32.42 -1.83
CA THR A 216 -4.42 -31.58 -2.32
C THR A 216 -3.91 -30.52 -3.28
N LEU A 217 -2.79 -29.86 -2.98
CA LEU A 217 -2.13 -28.93 -3.89
C LEU A 217 -1.73 -29.62 -5.20
N LEU A 218 -1.21 -30.84 -5.12
CA LEU A 218 -0.85 -31.64 -6.32
C LEU A 218 -2.04 -31.80 -7.26
N LYS A 219 -3.21 -32.14 -6.74
CA LYS A 219 -4.45 -32.27 -7.54
C LYS A 219 -4.81 -30.96 -8.25
N LEU A 220 -4.70 -29.81 -7.55
CA LEU A 220 -4.98 -28.51 -8.16
C LEU A 220 -3.93 -28.09 -9.19
N MET A 221 -2.67 -28.46 -8.98
CA MET A 221 -1.58 -28.18 -9.94
C MET A 221 -1.70 -29.00 -11.23
N GLU A 222 -2.36 -30.14 -11.17
CA GLU A 222 -2.78 -30.91 -12.33
C GLU A 222 -4.01 -30.28 -12.99
N GLU A 223 -4.81 -31.04 -13.69
CA GLU A 223 -6.06 -30.58 -14.27
C GLU A 223 -7.24 -31.08 -13.42
N THR A 224 -7.93 -30.18 -12.76
CA THR A 224 -9.04 -30.52 -11.86
C THR A 224 -10.19 -29.51 -12.03
N GLU A 225 -11.42 -30.02 -11.96
CA GLU A 225 -12.63 -29.23 -11.88
C GLU A 225 -12.96 -28.91 -10.44
N VAL A 226 -12.93 -27.61 -10.07
CA VAL A 226 -13.28 -27.13 -8.72
C VAL A 226 -14.66 -26.51 -8.74
N ALA A 227 -15.55 -27.00 -7.88
CA ALA A 227 -16.87 -26.42 -7.73
C ALA A 227 -16.80 -25.03 -7.06
N LEU A 228 -17.42 -24.02 -7.69
CA LEU A 228 -17.39 -22.64 -7.19
C LEU A 228 -18.26 -22.45 -5.94
N ARG A 229 -19.32 -23.26 -5.81
CA ARG A 229 -20.18 -23.24 -4.61
C ARG A 229 -19.67 -24.27 -3.61
N GLY A 230 -19.23 -23.80 -2.45
CA GLY A 230 -18.81 -24.67 -1.34
C GLY A 230 -19.99 -25.49 -0.81
N GLY A 231 -19.76 -26.81 -0.61
CA GLY A 231 -20.79 -27.72 -0.11
C GLY A 231 -21.34 -27.40 1.30
N ASN A 232 -20.68 -26.52 2.05
CA ASN A 232 -21.00 -26.16 3.43
C ASN A 232 -21.74 -24.82 3.60
N ASP A 233 -22.01 -24.08 2.51
CA ASP A 233 -22.73 -22.82 2.60
C ASP A 233 -24.25 -23.06 2.55
N LEU A 234 -24.93 -22.77 3.66
CA LEU A 234 -26.39 -22.96 3.81
C LEU A 234 -27.18 -22.16 2.76
N GLN A 235 -26.70 -20.98 2.37
CA GLN A 235 -27.31 -20.17 1.32
C GLN A 235 -27.18 -20.84 -0.06
N SER A 236 -26.03 -21.42 -0.36
CA SER A 236 -25.79 -22.18 -1.60
C SER A 236 -26.67 -23.42 -1.68
N GLN A 237 -26.89 -24.12 -0.56
CA GLN A 237 -27.78 -25.30 -0.50
C GLN A 237 -29.25 -24.91 -0.72
N ILE A 238 -29.71 -23.82 -0.12
CA ILE A 238 -31.08 -23.31 -0.32
C ILE A 238 -31.29 -22.86 -1.77
N GLN A 239 -30.31 -22.17 -2.34
CA GLN A 239 -30.37 -21.71 -3.73
C GLN A 239 -30.35 -22.88 -4.73
N ALA A 240 -29.49 -23.87 -4.48
CA ALA A 240 -29.43 -25.10 -5.26
C ALA A 240 -30.75 -25.90 -5.21
N ALA A 241 -31.39 -25.98 -4.03
CA ALA A 241 -32.69 -26.62 -3.86
C ALA A 241 -33.79 -25.87 -4.64
N LEU A 242 -33.78 -24.53 -4.62
CA LEU A 242 -34.73 -23.69 -5.37
C LEU A 242 -34.51 -23.79 -6.90
N GLU A 243 -33.27 -23.84 -7.37
CA GLU A 243 -32.93 -24.02 -8.77
C GLU A 243 -33.31 -25.43 -9.26
N PHE A 244 -33.04 -26.46 -8.45
CA PHE A 244 -33.48 -27.83 -8.76
C PHE A 244 -35.01 -27.93 -8.91
N GLN A 245 -35.74 -27.23 -8.05
CA GLN A 245 -37.21 -27.21 -8.09
C GLN A 245 -37.72 -26.45 -9.32
N LYS A 246 -37.01 -25.42 -9.81
CA LYS A 246 -37.44 -24.62 -10.97
C LYS A 246 -37.00 -25.22 -12.33
N ARG A 247 -35.84 -25.83 -12.43
CA ARG A 247 -35.22 -26.25 -13.71
C ARG A 247 -34.91 -27.74 -13.81
N GLY A 248 -35.17 -28.54 -12.77
CA GLY A 248 -34.87 -29.98 -12.76
C GLY A 248 -33.37 -30.35 -12.89
N LYS A 249 -32.50 -29.36 -13.00
CA LYS A 249 -31.03 -29.51 -13.03
C LYS A 249 -30.39 -28.35 -12.28
N VAL A 250 -29.45 -28.64 -11.41
CA VAL A 250 -28.58 -27.62 -10.79
C VAL A 250 -27.38 -27.46 -11.72
N ALA A 251 -27.20 -26.30 -12.32
CA ALA A 251 -25.96 -25.98 -13.04
C ALA A 251 -24.86 -25.81 -11.97
N ARG A 252 -24.00 -26.80 -11.84
CA ARG A 252 -22.79 -26.70 -11.03
C ARG A 252 -21.80 -25.85 -11.81
N GLU A 253 -21.68 -24.58 -11.44
CA GLU A 253 -20.59 -23.76 -11.93
C GLU A 253 -19.29 -24.33 -11.38
N SER A 254 -18.39 -24.74 -12.24
CA SER A 254 -17.04 -25.22 -11.91
C SER A 254 -15.99 -24.44 -12.68
N ILE A 255 -14.78 -24.44 -12.17
CA ILE A 255 -13.62 -23.85 -12.80
C ILE A 255 -12.57 -24.93 -13.04
N ASN A 256 -12.01 -24.97 -14.24
CA ASN A 256 -10.91 -25.88 -14.58
C ASN A 256 -9.57 -25.23 -14.24
N THR A 257 -8.70 -25.94 -13.53
CA THR A 257 -7.39 -25.44 -13.10
C THR A 257 -6.29 -25.59 -14.16
N ARG A 258 -6.57 -26.12 -15.33
CA ARG A 258 -5.59 -26.43 -16.39
C ARG A 258 -4.67 -25.25 -16.73
N HIS A 259 -5.23 -24.05 -16.87
CA HIS A 259 -4.49 -22.83 -17.25
C HIS A 259 -4.14 -21.92 -16.09
N ILE A 260 -4.45 -22.32 -14.84
CA ILE A 260 -4.01 -21.58 -13.65
C ILE A 260 -2.52 -21.86 -13.45
N LEU A 261 -1.70 -20.80 -13.38
CA LEU A 261 -0.27 -20.92 -13.10
C LEU A 261 -0.03 -20.94 -11.60
N PHE A 262 0.58 -22.01 -11.10
CA PHE A 262 0.97 -22.11 -9.70
C PHE A 262 2.44 -21.72 -9.54
N ILE A 263 2.70 -20.79 -8.63
CA ILE A 263 4.03 -20.37 -8.24
C ILE A 263 4.14 -20.55 -6.74
N VAL A 264 5.06 -21.38 -6.29
CA VAL A 264 5.28 -21.63 -4.87
C VAL A 264 6.61 -21.02 -4.42
N SER A 265 6.70 -20.60 -3.16
CA SER A 265 7.95 -20.08 -2.61
C SER A 265 8.20 -20.56 -1.18
N GLY A 266 9.48 -20.58 -0.81
CA GLY A 266 9.91 -20.90 0.54
C GLY A 266 11.31 -20.37 0.85
N ALA A 267 11.64 -20.31 2.13
CA ALA A 267 12.98 -19.95 2.57
C ALA A 267 13.98 -21.10 2.34
N PHE A 268 13.56 -22.35 2.61
CA PHE A 268 14.37 -23.56 2.45
C PHE A 268 15.70 -23.52 3.22
N ASP A 269 15.73 -22.90 4.40
CA ASP A 269 16.95 -22.67 5.18
C ASP A 269 17.76 -23.95 5.42
N LYS A 270 17.08 -25.07 5.74
CA LYS A 270 17.72 -26.37 5.99
C LYS A 270 18.07 -27.16 4.73
N LEU A 271 17.58 -26.76 3.56
CA LEU A 271 17.87 -27.44 2.29
C LEU A 271 19.34 -27.31 1.90
N ALA A 272 19.95 -26.17 2.22
CA ALA A 272 21.38 -25.98 2.02
C ALA A 272 22.23 -27.01 2.78
N ASP A 273 21.81 -27.43 3.99
CA ASP A 273 22.47 -28.47 4.76
C ASP A 273 22.32 -29.85 4.12
N VAL A 274 21.15 -30.14 3.51
CA VAL A 274 20.91 -31.38 2.75
C VAL A 274 21.86 -31.44 1.56
N VAL A 275 21.90 -30.39 0.75
CA VAL A 275 22.80 -30.27 -0.42
C VAL A 275 24.26 -30.41 0.01
N SER A 276 24.67 -29.69 1.06
CA SER A 276 26.04 -29.75 1.59
C SER A 276 26.43 -31.17 2.01
N ARG A 277 25.52 -31.91 2.68
CA ARG A 277 25.76 -33.30 3.07
C ARG A 277 25.92 -34.22 1.86
N ARG A 278 25.08 -34.04 0.81
CA ARG A 278 25.21 -34.79 -0.45
C ARG A 278 26.55 -34.53 -1.12
N LEU A 279 26.94 -33.27 -1.27
CA LEU A 279 28.19 -32.89 -1.91
C LEU A 279 29.44 -33.40 -1.13
N LYS A 280 29.39 -33.40 0.20
CA LYS A 280 30.45 -33.97 1.03
C LYS A 280 30.56 -35.49 0.88
N LYS A 281 29.42 -36.22 0.84
CA LYS A 281 29.43 -37.67 0.60
C LYS A 281 30.05 -38.05 -0.74
N THR A 282 29.83 -37.23 -1.77
CA THR A 282 30.41 -37.46 -3.11
C THR A 282 31.92 -37.19 -3.17
N ARG A 283 32.48 -36.42 -2.21
CA ARG A 283 33.90 -36.07 -2.12
C ARG A 283 34.73 -37.02 -1.24
N ILE A 284 34.14 -38.07 -0.67
CA ILE A 284 34.88 -39.09 0.09
C ILE A 284 35.63 -39.99 -0.91
N GLY A 285 36.82 -39.53 -1.32
CA GLY A 285 37.78 -40.20 -2.19
C GLY A 285 39.12 -39.45 -2.16
N PHE A 286 40.23 -40.16 -2.42
CA PHE A 286 41.56 -39.60 -2.43
C PHE A 286 41.66 -38.39 -3.39
N GLY A 287 41.78 -37.14 -2.83
CA GLY A 287 41.95 -35.93 -3.62
C GLY A 287 41.13 -34.71 -3.21
N ALA A 288 40.56 -34.69 -2.01
CA ALA A 288 39.85 -33.51 -1.51
C ALA A 288 40.83 -32.35 -1.23
N ASP A 289 40.78 -31.32 -2.06
CA ASP A 289 41.51 -30.06 -1.85
C ASP A 289 40.86 -29.29 -0.69
N PRO A 290 41.56 -29.05 0.43
CA PRO A 290 40.97 -28.41 1.61
C PRO A 290 40.71 -26.92 1.48
N ALA A 291 41.04 -26.31 0.33
CA ALA A 291 41.10 -24.86 0.14
C ALA A 291 39.86 -24.23 -0.50
N VAL A 292 38.77 -24.97 -0.76
CA VAL A 292 37.53 -24.35 -1.29
C VAL A 292 36.72 -23.81 -0.14
N PRO A 293 36.49 -22.47 -0.05
CA PRO A 293 35.66 -21.90 0.99
C PRO A 293 34.24 -22.50 0.91
N PRO A 294 33.51 -22.62 2.05
CA PRO A 294 32.16 -23.12 2.04
C PRO A 294 31.30 -22.25 1.12
N ALA A 295 30.62 -22.89 0.16
CA ALA A 295 29.68 -22.20 -0.73
C ALA A 295 28.63 -21.45 0.10
N SER A 296 28.22 -20.27 -0.33
CA SER A 296 27.14 -19.54 0.31
C SER A 296 25.83 -20.35 0.28
N THR A 297 24.92 -20.08 1.19
CA THR A 297 23.60 -20.74 1.23
C THR A 297 22.88 -20.64 -0.13
N ALA A 298 22.96 -19.50 -0.79
CA ALA A 298 22.36 -19.30 -2.11
C ALA A 298 23.01 -20.17 -3.19
N GLU A 299 24.35 -20.29 -3.19
CA GLU A 299 25.06 -21.16 -4.11
C GLU A 299 24.70 -22.64 -3.88
N LEU A 300 24.59 -23.09 -2.62
CA LEU A 300 24.17 -24.43 -2.28
C LEU A 300 22.73 -24.71 -2.77
N LEU A 301 21.82 -23.77 -2.57
CA LEU A 301 20.43 -23.89 -3.03
C LEU A 301 20.34 -23.97 -4.57
N THR A 302 21.24 -23.29 -5.29
CA THR A 302 21.30 -23.38 -6.77
C THR A 302 21.71 -24.77 -7.26
N LEU A 303 22.46 -25.52 -6.44
CA LEU A 303 22.90 -26.89 -6.72
C LEU A 303 21.89 -27.95 -6.25
N ALA A 304 20.73 -27.53 -5.69
CA ALA A 304 19.71 -28.45 -5.22
C ALA A 304 19.05 -29.19 -6.40
N ASP A 305 18.99 -30.50 -6.30
CA ASP A 305 18.28 -31.37 -7.25
C ASP A 305 16.94 -31.89 -6.66
N THR A 306 16.18 -32.64 -7.44
CA THR A 306 14.89 -33.21 -7.02
C THR A 306 15.03 -34.06 -5.76
N ARG A 307 16.12 -34.80 -5.63
CA ARG A 307 16.37 -35.68 -4.49
C ARG A 307 16.58 -34.90 -3.19
N ASP A 308 17.28 -33.76 -3.28
CA ASP A 308 17.48 -32.90 -2.09
C ASP A 308 16.14 -32.38 -1.54
N PHE A 309 15.19 -32.02 -2.41
CA PHE A 309 13.85 -31.59 -2.00
C PHE A 309 13.04 -32.74 -1.39
N VAL A 310 13.20 -33.96 -1.91
CA VAL A 310 12.58 -35.17 -1.33
C VAL A 310 13.20 -35.49 0.02
N ASP A 311 14.53 -35.47 0.13
CA ASP A 311 15.25 -35.67 1.39
C ASP A 311 14.94 -34.56 2.42
N TYR A 312 14.55 -33.37 1.95
CA TYR A 312 14.05 -32.26 2.78
C TYR A 312 12.65 -32.54 3.35
N GLY A 313 11.83 -33.36 2.71
CA GLY A 313 10.49 -33.76 3.16
C GLY A 313 9.34 -33.36 2.25
N LEU A 314 9.61 -32.99 1.00
CA LEU A 314 8.58 -32.79 0.00
C LEU A 314 8.31 -34.09 -0.78
N GLU A 315 7.04 -34.33 -1.11
CA GLU A 315 6.65 -35.53 -1.87
C GLU A 315 7.24 -35.50 -3.29
N PRO A 316 7.76 -36.65 -3.81
CA PRO A 316 8.37 -36.73 -5.14
C PRO A 316 7.43 -36.27 -6.26
N GLU A 317 6.15 -36.63 -6.16
CA GLU A 317 5.12 -36.26 -7.15
C GLU A 317 4.85 -34.77 -7.13
N PHE A 318 4.78 -34.14 -5.94
CA PHE A 318 4.60 -32.72 -5.76
C PHE A 318 5.77 -31.92 -6.40
N ILE A 319 7.01 -32.33 -6.09
CA ILE A 319 8.20 -31.71 -6.67
C ILE A 319 8.29 -31.94 -8.19
N GLY A 320 7.81 -33.08 -8.67
CA GLY A 320 7.71 -33.38 -10.09
C GLY A 320 6.80 -32.43 -10.88
N ARG A 321 5.83 -31.79 -10.22
CA ARG A 321 4.94 -30.77 -10.81
C ARG A 321 5.46 -29.34 -10.70
N LEU A 322 6.68 -29.17 -10.19
CA LEU A 322 7.41 -27.91 -10.09
C LEU A 322 8.71 -28.00 -10.92
N PRO A 323 8.61 -28.08 -12.25
CA PRO A 323 9.78 -28.27 -13.12
C PRO A 323 10.67 -27.04 -13.17
N VAL A 324 10.12 -25.85 -13.00
CA VAL A 324 10.86 -24.59 -13.03
C VAL A 324 11.28 -24.22 -11.62
N ARG A 325 12.57 -24.20 -11.36
CA ARG A 325 13.12 -23.90 -10.03
C ARG A 325 14.13 -22.77 -10.13
N VAL A 326 14.03 -21.82 -9.21
CA VAL A 326 14.93 -20.68 -9.18
C VAL A 326 15.25 -20.26 -7.76
N VAL A 327 16.44 -19.74 -7.55
CA VAL A 327 16.93 -19.28 -6.26
C VAL A 327 17.07 -17.76 -6.28
N CYS A 328 16.47 -17.11 -5.30
CA CYS A 328 16.68 -15.71 -5.01
C CYS A 328 17.86 -15.55 -4.05
N SER A 329 18.80 -14.67 -4.38
CA SER A 329 19.97 -14.35 -3.57
C SER A 329 19.64 -13.42 -2.41
N SER A 330 20.40 -13.50 -1.33
CA SER A 330 20.36 -12.54 -0.23
C SER A 330 20.72 -11.12 -0.72
N LEU A 331 20.17 -10.11 -0.05
CA LEU A 331 20.42 -8.71 -0.36
C LEU A 331 21.61 -8.20 0.48
N ALA A 332 22.57 -7.58 -0.18
CA ALA A 332 23.66 -6.86 0.46
C ALA A 332 23.26 -5.39 0.75
N GLU A 333 24.11 -4.65 1.46
CA GLU A 333 23.88 -3.25 1.78
C GLU A 333 23.67 -2.38 0.53
N GLY A 334 24.48 -2.60 -0.52
CA GLY A 334 24.32 -1.90 -1.80
C GLY A 334 22.97 -2.18 -2.46
N ASP A 335 22.51 -3.44 -2.42
CA ASP A 335 21.19 -3.82 -2.96
C ASP A 335 20.04 -3.12 -2.20
N LEU A 336 20.16 -3.01 -0.85
CA LEU A 336 19.18 -2.31 -0.01
C LEU A 336 19.16 -0.80 -0.26
N TYR A 337 20.33 -0.21 -0.49
CA TYR A 337 20.43 1.19 -0.90
C TYR A 337 19.77 1.41 -2.27
N ASP A 338 20.03 0.53 -3.24
CA ASP A 338 19.41 0.63 -4.57
C ASP A 338 17.88 0.45 -4.50
N ILE A 339 17.37 -0.41 -3.62
CA ILE A 339 15.92 -0.55 -3.36
C ILE A 339 15.32 0.78 -2.87
N LEU A 340 15.99 1.50 -1.97
CA LEU A 340 15.53 2.79 -1.49
C LEU A 340 15.56 3.86 -2.59
N LYS A 341 16.57 3.85 -3.45
CA LYS A 341 16.84 4.92 -4.43
C LYS A 341 16.15 4.68 -5.77
N GLN A 342 16.24 3.47 -6.33
CA GLN A 342 15.92 3.20 -7.73
C GLN A 342 14.55 2.52 -7.92
N SER A 343 14.08 1.72 -6.97
CA SER A 343 12.82 0.99 -7.13
C SER A 343 11.64 1.95 -7.31
N GLU A 344 10.77 1.70 -8.29
CA GLU A 344 9.55 2.49 -8.50
C GLU A 344 8.58 2.40 -7.32
N GLY A 345 8.57 1.28 -6.61
CA GLY A 345 7.86 1.08 -5.36
C GLY A 345 8.63 1.52 -4.11
N SER A 346 9.65 2.39 -4.25
CA SER A 346 10.55 2.78 -3.16
C SER A 346 9.78 3.22 -1.91
N LEU A 347 10.24 2.73 -0.77
CA LEU A 347 9.74 3.13 0.55
C LEU A 347 9.94 4.64 0.78
N ILE A 348 11.04 5.20 0.30
CA ILE A 348 11.35 6.64 0.42
C ILE A 348 10.27 7.48 -0.25
N ARG A 349 9.87 7.14 -1.49
CA ARG A 349 8.77 7.84 -2.17
C ARG A 349 7.44 7.76 -1.42
N GLN A 350 7.22 6.69 -0.66
CA GLN A 350 6.03 6.58 0.19
C GLN A 350 6.12 7.55 1.37
N TYR A 351 7.30 7.71 1.98
CA TYR A 351 7.52 8.70 3.06
C TYR A 351 7.46 10.14 2.53
N GLU A 352 8.05 10.44 1.38
CA GLU A 352 7.95 11.75 0.73
C GLU A 352 6.49 12.13 0.49
N ARG A 353 5.68 11.23 -0.06
CA ARG A 353 4.23 11.44 -0.24
C ARG A 353 3.49 11.61 1.10
N ALA A 354 3.86 10.82 2.11
CA ALA A 354 3.24 10.91 3.42
C ALA A 354 3.50 12.27 4.10
N PHE A 355 4.73 12.78 4.03
CA PHE A 355 5.06 14.13 4.49
C PHE A 355 4.41 15.20 3.61
N GLY A 356 4.43 15.02 2.29
CA GLY A 356 3.78 15.91 1.32
C GLY A 356 2.29 16.10 1.57
N SER A 357 1.58 15.07 2.09
CA SER A 357 0.17 15.20 2.47
C SER A 357 -0.07 16.18 3.65
N TYR A 358 0.96 16.48 4.42
CA TYR A 358 0.96 17.51 5.47
C TYR A 358 1.59 18.83 5.03
N GLY A 359 1.94 18.97 3.74
CA GLY A 359 2.58 20.16 3.19
C GLY A 359 4.06 20.29 3.55
N ILE A 360 4.72 19.17 3.87
CA ILE A 360 6.15 19.10 4.21
C ILE A 360 6.87 18.40 3.07
N GLU A 361 7.80 19.08 2.41
CA GLU A 361 8.69 18.50 1.41
C GLU A 361 9.84 17.77 2.11
N ALA A 362 9.81 16.43 2.08
CA ALA A 362 10.87 15.61 2.66
C ALA A 362 11.88 15.23 1.56
N VAL A 363 13.15 15.52 1.77
CA VAL A 363 14.26 15.20 0.86
C VAL A 363 15.28 14.34 1.59
N PHE A 364 15.62 13.18 1.02
CA PHE A 364 16.57 12.24 1.62
C PHE A 364 17.93 12.37 0.92
N SER A 365 18.98 12.66 1.70
CA SER A 365 20.34 12.65 1.17
C SER A 365 20.82 11.22 0.86
N ASP A 366 21.71 11.08 -0.11
CA ASP A 366 22.29 9.76 -0.46
C ASP A 366 22.98 9.10 0.75
N ASP A 367 23.63 9.88 1.60
CA ASP A 367 24.28 9.37 2.81
C ASP A 367 23.28 8.88 3.85
N ALA A 368 22.10 9.53 3.97
CA ALA A 368 21.02 9.05 4.81
C ALA A 368 20.46 7.70 4.30
N LEU A 369 20.29 7.55 2.98
CA LEU A 369 19.86 6.29 2.37
C LEU A 369 20.87 5.16 2.63
N ARG A 370 22.18 5.44 2.51
CA ARG A 370 23.24 4.48 2.87
C ARG A 370 23.20 4.11 4.35
N ARG A 371 22.99 5.10 5.22
CA ARG A 371 22.87 4.86 6.66
C ARG A 371 21.67 3.98 6.99
N ILE A 372 20.51 4.22 6.37
CA ILE A 372 19.31 3.37 6.51
C ILE A 372 19.59 1.95 6.02
N ALA A 373 20.21 1.79 4.85
CA ALA A 373 20.57 0.49 4.30
C ALA A 373 21.53 -0.29 5.23
N SER A 374 22.56 0.36 5.73
CA SER A 374 23.51 -0.23 6.70
C SER A 374 22.84 -0.71 7.98
N LEU A 375 21.87 0.05 8.51
CA LEU A 375 21.08 -0.36 9.66
C LEU A 375 20.14 -1.53 9.34
N ALA A 376 19.55 -1.53 8.14
CA ALA A 376 18.64 -2.59 7.71
C ALA A 376 19.33 -3.94 7.51
N VAL A 377 20.61 -3.96 7.09
CA VAL A 377 21.40 -5.20 7.04
C VAL A 377 21.46 -5.88 8.42
N LYS A 378 21.62 -5.10 9.49
CA LYS A 378 21.70 -5.61 10.87
C LYS A 378 20.40 -6.28 11.35
N GLU A 379 19.26 -5.91 10.76
CA GLU A 379 17.97 -6.53 11.07
C GLU A 379 17.85 -7.96 10.49
N ASN A 380 18.72 -8.38 9.57
CA ASN A 380 18.74 -9.72 8.95
C ASN A 380 17.40 -10.17 8.33
N THR A 381 16.54 -9.25 7.93
CA THR A 381 15.20 -9.51 7.37
C THR A 381 15.07 -9.07 5.90
N GLY A 382 16.20 -8.84 5.23
CA GLY A 382 16.23 -8.36 3.86
C GLY A 382 15.56 -7.00 3.69
N ALA A 383 14.84 -6.79 2.60
CA ALA A 383 14.15 -5.53 2.33
C ALA A 383 13.04 -5.19 3.36
N ARG A 384 12.52 -6.16 4.12
CA ARG A 384 11.57 -5.88 5.22
C ARG A 384 12.22 -5.06 6.32
N GLY A 385 13.53 -5.23 6.55
CA GLY A 385 14.30 -4.44 7.50
C GLY A 385 14.31 -2.94 7.18
N LEU A 386 14.23 -2.57 5.92
CA LEU A 386 14.15 -1.16 5.51
C LEU A 386 12.92 -0.47 6.11
N MET A 387 11.75 -1.13 6.06
CA MET A 387 10.53 -0.56 6.65
C MET A 387 10.65 -0.39 8.16
N THR A 388 11.18 -1.40 8.85
CA THR A 388 11.40 -1.35 10.32
C THR A 388 12.34 -0.22 10.70
N VAL A 389 13.44 -0.06 9.96
CA VAL A 389 14.43 0.99 10.23
C VAL A 389 13.87 2.37 9.91
N CYS A 390 13.25 2.56 8.74
CA CYS A 390 12.64 3.84 8.37
C CYS A 390 11.54 4.25 9.36
N GLU A 391 10.70 3.31 9.77
CA GLU A 391 9.63 3.60 10.73
C GLU A 391 10.21 4.05 12.08
N ARG A 392 11.23 3.37 12.58
CA ARG A 392 11.91 3.73 13.82
C ARG A 392 12.59 5.11 13.75
N LEU A 393 13.26 5.41 12.64
CA LEU A 393 14.00 6.66 12.48
C LEU A 393 13.12 7.88 12.18
N LEU A 394 12.01 7.67 11.46
CA LEU A 394 11.16 8.78 10.99
C LEU A 394 9.89 8.97 11.82
N ARG A 395 9.62 8.12 12.79
CA ARG A 395 8.41 8.17 13.64
C ARG A 395 8.24 9.51 14.31
N GLU A 396 9.28 10.00 14.98
CA GLU A 396 9.25 11.24 15.74
C GLU A 396 8.99 12.46 14.82
N PHE A 397 9.56 12.47 13.62
CA PHE A 397 9.31 13.52 12.63
C PHE A 397 7.85 13.48 12.14
N LYS A 398 7.31 12.29 11.88
CA LYS A 398 5.91 12.12 11.46
C LYS A 398 4.91 12.51 12.55
N TYR A 399 5.31 12.44 13.81
CA TYR A 399 4.45 12.82 14.92
C TYR A 399 4.50 14.33 15.21
N ASN A 400 5.69 14.93 15.23
CA ASN A 400 5.90 16.28 15.72
C ASN A 400 5.80 17.38 14.65
N LEU A 401 6.08 17.08 13.36
CA LEU A 401 6.12 18.12 12.32
C LEU A 401 4.76 18.46 11.68
N PRO A 402 3.79 17.53 11.54
CA PRO A 402 2.49 17.88 10.95
C PRO A 402 1.76 18.97 11.73
N GLY A 403 1.21 19.96 11.01
CA GLY A 403 0.51 21.10 11.62
C GLY A 403 1.40 22.22 12.12
N THR A 404 2.72 22.12 11.94
CA THR A 404 3.69 23.18 12.27
C THR A 404 4.00 24.05 11.03
N PRO A 405 4.70 25.18 11.21
CA PRO A 405 5.14 26.01 10.09
C PRO A 405 6.21 25.38 9.19
N VAL A 406 6.83 24.26 9.62
CA VAL A 406 7.89 23.58 8.88
C VAL A 406 7.39 23.15 7.49
N ARG A 407 8.10 23.56 6.45
CA ARG A 407 7.77 23.23 5.05
C ARG A 407 8.73 22.25 4.40
N THR A 408 9.95 22.17 4.90
CA THR A 408 11.01 21.31 4.35
C THR A 408 11.64 20.45 5.44
N LEU A 409 11.90 19.18 5.12
CA LEU A 409 12.60 18.23 5.97
C LEU A 409 13.73 17.62 5.16
N GLU A 410 14.97 18.09 5.35
CA GLU A 410 16.15 17.46 4.78
C GLU A 410 16.66 16.36 5.70
N VAL A 411 16.50 15.11 5.27
CA VAL A 411 16.91 13.92 6.03
C VAL A 411 18.37 13.61 5.71
N THR A 412 19.25 13.96 6.65
CA THR A 412 20.68 13.64 6.61
C THR A 412 21.04 12.62 7.69
N PRO A 413 22.23 12.01 7.67
CA PRO A 413 22.67 11.11 8.75
C PRO A 413 22.62 11.77 10.14
N ALA A 414 23.02 13.03 10.25
CA ALA A 414 23.00 13.78 11.50
C ALA A 414 21.57 13.95 12.04
N VAL A 415 20.59 14.20 11.16
CA VAL A 415 19.18 14.30 11.50
C VAL A 415 18.63 12.96 11.99
N LEU A 416 19.06 11.85 11.40
CA LEU A 416 18.66 10.51 11.81
C LEU A 416 19.25 10.07 13.15
N GLU A 417 20.46 10.55 13.49
CA GLU A 417 21.16 10.21 14.74
C GLU A 417 20.67 11.02 15.95
N ASP A 418 20.31 12.30 15.74
CA ASP A 418 19.76 13.20 16.74
C ASP A 418 18.38 13.73 16.31
N SER A 419 17.40 12.87 16.32
CA SER A 419 16.03 13.24 15.89
C SER A 419 15.39 14.32 16.76
N ALA A 420 15.61 14.29 18.08
CA ALA A 420 15.04 15.25 19.00
C ALA A 420 15.60 16.66 18.78
N GLY A 421 16.91 16.80 18.75
CA GLY A 421 17.55 18.09 18.47
C GLY A 421 17.30 18.60 17.05
N ALA A 422 17.15 17.69 16.06
CA ALA A 422 16.77 18.07 14.71
C ALA A 422 15.34 18.62 14.64
N ILE A 423 14.40 18.00 15.31
CA ILE A 423 13.00 18.49 15.39
C ILE A 423 12.95 19.88 16.02
N GLU A 424 13.66 20.08 17.13
CA GLU A 424 13.68 21.38 17.79
C GLU A 424 14.23 22.49 16.87
N ARG A 425 15.34 22.20 16.18
CA ARG A 425 15.92 23.14 15.19
C ARG A 425 14.98 23.45 14.03
N LEU A 426 14.27 22.42 13.51
CA LEU A 426 13.32 22.58 12.43
C LEU A 426 12.10 23.42 12.86
N LEU A 427 11.60 23.21 14.06
CA LEU A 427 10.50 23.99 14.60
C LEU A 427 10.89 25.46 14.76
N GLN A 428 12.04 25.75 15.35
CA GLN A 428 12.57 27.10 15.51
C GLN A 428 12.79 27.80 14.16
N ALA A 429 13.38 27.10 13.20
CA ALA A 429 13.58 27.63 11.84
C ALA A 429 12.25 27.90 11.13
N GLY A 430 11.28 26.97 11.23
CA GLY A 430 9.97 27.14 10.63
C GLY A 430 9.15 28.28 11.23
N GLU A 431 9.25 28.49 12.55
CA GLU A 431 8.63 29.63 13.22
C GLU A 431 9.25 30.96 12.77
N GLU A 432 10.56 31.01 12.62
CA GLU A 432 11.27 32.19 12.14
C GLU A 432 10.94 32.49 10.67
N GLU A 433 10.91 31.49 9.80
CA GLU A 433 10.49 31.64 8.38
C GLU A 433 9.05 32.13 8.30
N ALA A 434 8.14 31.57 9.10
CA ALA A 434 6.74 32.01 9.15
C ALA A 434 6.62 33.47 9.60
N ARG A 435 7.43 33.88 10.59
CA ARG A 435 7.49 35.25 11.08
C ARG A 435 8.00 36.21 10.01
N GLN A 436 9.08 35.84 9.32
CA GLN A 436 9.65 36.64 8.22
C GLN A 436 8.66 36.78 7.06
N ALA A 437 7.97 35.70 6.69
CA ALA A 437 6.93 35.74 5.67
C ALA A 437 5.78 36.70 6.02
N GLN A 438 5.35 36.69 7.29
CA GLN A 438 4.31 37.62 7.78
C GLN A 438 4.81 39.06 7.84
N GLN A 439 6.06 39.28 8.21
CA GLN A 439 6.68 40.61 8.20
C GLN A 439 6.70 41.18 6.76
N LEU A 440 7.10 40.38 5.79
CA LEU A 440 7.09 40.78 4.38
C LEU A 440 5.68 41.19 3.90
N VAL A 441 4.65 40.49 4.37
CA VAL A 441 3.25 40.85 4.06
C VAL A 441 2.87 42.20 4.63
N ILE A 442 3.35 42.56 5.84
CA ILE A 442 3.13 43.87 6.46
C ILE A 442 3.86 44.95 5.67
N GLU A 443 5.10 44.72 5.22
CA GLU A 443 5.88 45.62 4.38
C GLU A 443 5.18 45.86 3.04
N GLN A 444 4.71 44.82 2.37
CA GLN A 444 3.93 44.91 1.14
C GLN A 444 2.62 45.71 1.30
N PHE A 445 1.98 45.58 2.47
CA PHE A 445 0.81 46.40 2.80
C PHE A 445 1.20 47.88 2.89
N ALA A 446 2.30 48.21 3.56
CA ALA A 446 2.82 49.59 3.67
C ALA A 446 3.15 50.20 2.28
N GLU A 447 3.81 49.42 1.42
CA GLU A 447 4.14 49.84 0.04
C GLU A 447 2.88 50.14 -0.78
N ARG A 448 1.91 49.20 -0.79
CA ARG A 448 0.64 49.37 -1.51
C ARG A 448 -0.14 50.59 -1.02
N PHE A 449 -0.18 50.79 0.30
CA PHE A 449 -0.82 51.95 0.87
C PHE A 449 -0.14 53.25 0.39
N GLY A 450 1.20 53.27 0.32
CA GLY A 450 2.00 54.37 -0.21
C GLY A 450 1.71 54.64 -1.68
N GLU A 451 1.67 53.63 -2.52
CA GLU A 451 1.34 53.74 -3.95
C GLU A 451 -0.07 54.29 -4.20
N GLN A 452 -1.05 53.82 -3.39
CA GLN A 452 -2.45 54.20 -3.56
C GLN A 452 -2.78 55.61 -3.08
N HIS A 453 -2.13 56.05 -2.01
CA HIS A 453 -2.51 57.27 -1.30
C HIS A 453 -1.42 58.36 -1.28
N GLY A 454 -0.21 58.04 -1.75
CA GLY A 454 0.92 58.95 -1.68
C GLY A 454 1.45 59.18 -0.25
N LEU A 455 1.08 58.34 0.69
CA LEU A 455 1.36 58.42 2.12
C LEU A 455 2.06 57.15 2.57
N ARG A 456 3.30 57.24 3.01
CA ARG A 456 4.13 56.08 3.35
C ARG A 456 4.00 55.69 4.80
N PHE A 457 3.70 54.41 5.08
CA PHE A 457 3.81 53.82 6.39
C PHE A 457 5.23 53.31 6.66
N VAL A 458 5.72 53.54 7.86
CA VAL A 458 6.92 52.92 8.40
C VAL A 458 6.53 52.20 9.68
N PHE A 459 6.67 50.87 9.67
CA PHE A 459 6.40 50.06 10.82
C PHE A 459 7.72 49.76 11.58
N PRO A 460 7.97 50.33 12.76
CA PRO A 460 9.07 49.90 13.61
C PRO A 460 8.95 48.43 13.97
N PRO A 461 10.06 47.76 14.33
CA PRO A 461 10.03 46.32 14.71
C PRO A 461 9.02 46.01 15.81
N GLU A 462 8.87 46.88 16.80
CA GLU A 462 7.91 46.74 17.90
C GLU A 462 6.44 46.76 17.43
N SER A 463 6.14 47.53 16.41
CA SER A 463 4.80 47.61 15.80
C SER A 463 4.50 46.39 14.93
N VAL A 464 5.49 45.91 14.21
CA VAL A 464 5.39 44.62 13.46
C VAL A 464 5.08 43.50 14.45
N GLU A 465 5.80 43.42 15.57
CA GLU A 465 5.56 42.40 16.60
C GLU A 465 4.17 42.52 17.23
N ALA A 466 3.69 43.72 17.49
CA ALA A 466 2.33 43.96 17.98
C ALA A 466 1.26 43.52 16.98
N ILE A 467 1.47 43.77 15.67
CA ILE A 467 0.58 43.29 14.59
C ILE A 467 0.56 41.79 14.54
N LEU A 468 1.73 41.12 14.54
CA LEU A 468 1.84 39.68 14.48
C LEU A 468 1.18 38.99 15.68
N ARG A 469 1.41 39.52 16.90
CA ARG A 469 0.76 39.02 18.11
C ARG A 469 -0.76 39.12 18.00
N LYS A 470 -1.29 40.27 17.60
CA LYS A 470 -2.73 40.53 17.50
C LYS A 470 -3.38 39.72 16.38
N ALA A 471 -2.67 39.45 15.29
CA ALA A 471 -3.10 38.56 14.21
C ALA A 471 -3.24 37.12 14.71
N CYS A 472 -2.27 36.65 15.49
CA CYS A 472 -2.29 35.34 16.13
C CYS A 472 -3.45 35.20 17.13
N GLU A 473 -3.65 36.18 18.01
CA GLU A 473 -4.75 36.20 19.00
C GLU A 473 -6.14 36.15 18.35
N LYS A 474 -6.30 36.83 17.22
CA LYS A 474 -7.56 36.85 16.47
C LYS A 474 -7.70 35.73 15.43
N ASN A 475 -6.65 34.94 15.25
CA ASN A 475 -6.57 33.90 14.23
C ASN A 475 -6.93 34.39 12.81
N ILE A 476 -6.40 35.55 12.43
CA ILE A 476 -6.58 36.16 11.10
C ILE A 476 -5.22 36.47 10.47
N PRO A 477 -5.10 36.47 9.11
CA PRO A 477 -3.87 36.85 8.43
C PRO A 477 -3.43 38.28 8.80
N ALA A 478 -2.11 38.51 8.91
CA ALA A 478 -1.56 39.83 9.22
C ALA A 478 -2.02 40.90 8.23
N ARG A 479 -2.20 40.55 6.95
CA ARG A 479 -2.74 41.43 5.90
C ARG A 479 -4.13 41.92 6.23
N ASP A 480 -5.06 40.99 6.53
CA ASP A 480 -6.46 41.31 6.81
C ASP A 480 -6.59 42.15 8.08
N LEU A 481 -5.70 41.86 9.05
CA LEU A 481 -5.60 42.70 10.26
C LEU A 481 -5.15 44.10 9.93
N CYS A 482 -4.10 44.31 9.11
CA CYS A 482 -3.62 45.65 8.70
C CYS A 482 -4.69 46.39 7.90
N GLU A 483 -5.34 45.73 6.95
CA GLU A 483 -6.44 46.34 6.16
C GLU A 483 -7.60 46.78 7.10
N GLY A 484 -7.90 46.00 8.13
CA GLY A 484 -8.93 46.35 9.12
C GLY A 484 -8.54 47.50 10.06
N LEU A 485 -7.31 47.45 10.60
CA LEU A 485 -6.81 48.45 11.56
C LEU A 485 -6.60 49.82 10.93
N PHE A 486 -6.09 49.89 9.72
CA PHE A 486 -5.68 51.10 9.07
C PHE A 486 -6.64 51.56 7.94
N LYS A 487 -7.86 51.01 7.95
CA LYS A 487 -8.89 51.28 6.93
C LYS A 487 -9.15 52.78 6.71
N ASP A 488 -9.24 53.57 7.79
CA ASP A 488 -9.62 54.96 7.74
C ASP A 488 -8.41 55.91 7.82
N TYR A 489 -7.18 55.38 7.89
CA TYR A 489 -5.94 56.16 7.99
C TYR A 489 -5.70 57.05 6.79
N GLN A 490 -6.11 56.64 5.61
CA GLN A 490 -6.02 57.44 4.37
C GLN A 490 -6.67 58.82 4.53
N PHE A 491 -7.80 58.92 5.24
CA PHE A 491 -8.51 60.21 5.42
C PHE A 491 -7.81 61.09 6.43
N GLY A 492 -7.48 60.52 7.61
CA GLY A 492 -6.83 61.26 8.68
C GLY A 492 -5.42 61.74 8.34
N LEU A 493 -4.62 60.84 7.76
CA LEU A 493 -3.26 61.16 7.31
C LEU A 493 -3.25 62.14 6.11
N GLY A 494 -4.25 62.06 5.21
CA GLY A 494 -4.45 63.01 4.15
C GLY A 494 -4.76 64.43 4.65
N LEU A 495 -5.42 64.57 5.83
CA LEU A 495 -5.60 65.87 6.49
C LEU A 495 -4.28 66.36 7.06
N ILE A 496 -3.51 65.52 7.72
CA ILE A 496 -2.20 65.89 8.29
C ILE A 496 -1.25 66.30 7.16
N HIS A 497 -1.21 65.55 6.09
CA HIS A 497 -0.39 65.89 4.91
C HIS A 497 -0.72 67.30 4.37
N ARG A 498 -2.00 67.64 4.26
CA ARG A 498 -2.41 68.99 3.79
C ARG A 498 -2.00 70.08 4.78
N ASN A 499 -1.97 69.78 6.08
CA ASN A 499 -1.63 70.76 7.11
C ASN A 499 -0.12 70.95 7.29
N SER A 500 0.66 69.85 7.22
CA SER A 500 2.10 69.84 7.57
C SER A 500 3.04 69.49 6.41
N GLY A 501 2.52 68.99 5.27
CA GLY A 501 3.34 68.47 4.14
C GLY A 501 3.98 67.09 4.43
N GLN A 502 3.70 66.46 5.57
CA GLN A 502 4.27 65.19 5.98
C GLN A 502 3.75 64.04 5.09
N THR A 503 4.65 63.25 4.52
CA THR A 503 4.33 62.10 3.63
C THR A 503 4.69 60.77 4.23
N GLU A 504 5.52 60.76 5.28
CA GLU A 504 5.98 59.55 5.94
C GLU A 504 5.48 59.49 7.40
N PHE A 505 4.87 58.38 7.79
CA PHE A 505 4.23 58.20 9.06
C PHE A 505 4.75 56.93 9.75
N VAL A 506 5.42 57.11 10.88
CA VAL A 506 5.87 56.04 11.75
C VAL A 506 4.68 55.56 12.60
N ILE A 507 4.29 54.31 12.41
CA ILE A 507 3.16 53.69 13.11
C ILE A 507 3.64 53.10 14.44
N PRO A 508 3.36 53.69 15.60
CA PRO A 508 3.82 53.16 16.90
C PRO A 508 2.95 51.95 17.33
N PRO A 509 3.42 51.12 18.29
CA PRO A 509 2.67 49.96 18.80
C PRO A 509 1.27 50.33 19.35
N GLU A 510 1.12 51.54 19.92
CA GLU A 510 -0.17 52.01 20.41
C GLU A 510 -1.21 52.18 19.31
N ALA A 511 -0.77 52.45 18.07
CA ALA A 511 -1.66 52.56 16.92
C ALA A 511 -2.20 51.22 16.49
N VAL A 512 -1.50 50.11 16.79
CA VAL A 512 -1.98 48.78 16.58
C VAL A 512 -3.05 48.40 17.61
N GLU A 513 -2.88 48.84 18.87
CA GLU A 513 -3.84 48.55 19.96
C GLU A 513 -5.11 49.42 19.85
N SER A 514 -4.95 50.68 19.55
CA SER A 514 -6.05 51.67 19.52
C SER A 514 -5.90 52.63 18.30
N PRO A 515 -6.17 52.12 17.07
CA PRO A 515 -5.89 52.86 15.81
C PRO A 515 -6.62 54.22 15.76
N ASP A 516 -7.91 54.23 16.06
CA ASP A 516 -8.73 55.44 15.94
C ASP A 516 -8.31 56.54 16.94
N ARG A 517 -7.88 56.16 18.13
CA ARG A 517 -7.41 57.08 19.13
C ARG A 517 -6.11 57.77 18.71
N VAL A 518 -5.15 56.99 18.21
CA VAL A 518 -3.86 57.52 17.79
C VAL A 518 -4.03 58.41 16.58
N LEU A 519 -4.82 57.99 15.59
CA LEU A 519 -5.12 58.83 14.42
C LEU A 519 -5.77 60.14 14.81
N SER A 520 -6.76 60.14 15.70
CA SER A 520 -7.42 61.34 16.21
C SER A 520 -6.45 62.27 16.91
N GLN A 521 -5.53 61.74 17.74
CA GLN A 521 -4.49 62.54 18.40
C GLN A 521 -3.56 63.21 17.39
N TRP A 522 -3.13 62.49 16.36
CA TRP A 522 -2.27 63.06 15.30
C TRP A 522 -2.96 64.16 14.51
N VAL A 523 -4.23 63.97 14.16
CA VAL A 523 -5.01 65.01 13.45
C VAL A 523 -5.16 66.25 14.32
N VAL A 524 -5.48 66.11 15.62
CA VAL A 524 -5.57 67.27 16.53
C VAL A 524 -4.23 67.97 16.70
N ALA A 525 -3.13 67.21 16.80
CA ALA A 525 -1.79 67.80 16.90
C ALA A 525 -1.40 68.61 15.65
N SER A 526 -1.75 68.11 14.44
CA SER A 526 -1.46 68.81 13.18
C SER A 526 -2.21 70.14 13.03
N HIS A 527 -3.39 70.30 13.66
CA HIS A 527 -4.12 71.55 13.67
C HIS A 527 -3.53 72.57 14.65
N ARG A 528 -2.97 72.12 15.79
CA ARG A 528 -2.35 73.00 16.80
C ARG A 528 -1.01 73.58 16.33
N THR A 529 -0.28 72.94 15.47
CA THR A 529 0.98 73.45 14.89
C THR A 529 0.77 74.58 13.87
N ASN A 530 -0.43 74.73 13.30
CA ASN A 530 -0.77 75.81 12.37
C ASN A 530 -1.32 77.06 13.07
N ASP A 531 -1.65 77.00 14.35
CA ASP A 531 -2.23 78.13 15.14
C ASP A 531 -1.20 78.92 15.95
N THR A 532 0.10 78.74 15.75
CA THR A 532 1.11 79.67 16.31
C THR A 532 1.21 80.89 15.37
N PRO A 533 0.77 82.08 15.82
CA PRO A 533 0.98 83.29 15.03
C PRO A 533 2.47 83.62 14.98
N ASP A 534 2.92 84.02 13.77
CA ASP A 534 4.18 84.73 13.55
C ASP A 534 4.25 85.96 14.51
N GLU A 535 4.88 85.78 15.65
CA GLU A 535 5.39 86.96 16.38
C GLU A 535 6.72 87.32 15.80
N ASN A 536 6.63 88.30 14.89
CA ASN A 536 7.80 89.01 14.39
C ASN A 536 7.85 90.38 15.11
N PRO A 537 8.98 90.78 15.72
CA PRO A 537 9.19 92.16 16.22
C PRO A 537 9.50 93.15 15.10
#